data_c8d6a4049168e274ef2bd53f61c1ae51
#
_entry.id   c8d6a4049168e274ef2bd53f61c1ae51
#
_cell.length_a   1.000
_cell.length_b   1.000
_cell.length_c   1.000
_cell.angle_alpha   90.00
_cell.angle_beta   90.00
_cell.angle_gamma   90.00
#
_symmetry.space_group_name_H-M   'P 1'
#
loop_
_entity.id
_entity.type
_entity.pdbx_description
1 polymer ?
#
loop_
_entity_poly.entity_id
_entity_poly.type
_entity_poly.pdbx_seq_one_letter_code
_entity_poly.pdbx_strand_id
1 'polypeptide(L)'
;MTPSRARFTLLRFAFALSAITYLDRVCIASAATSIRNELLLDAVQMGWVFSAFTLAYAIFEIPSGWLGDTIGPRKVLTRIVLWWSAFTMATGLAWNFLSLLAFRFLFGAGEAGAFPNTSRSFSQWFPADERGRAHSIMFMATRLGGALAPPLAIALIAKVGWRASFWIFGSVGLFWSAGWWKWFRDDPARHPSVNAAELKIIRNNWEQPKSHAVEWRRLMSANLLYVCLTYFAFGYGLYFYLTWLPTYFREARGFSASAASYLSSAVLLSGAAASLVGGLWTDHWSKKYGLRTGRCGVAATSLVASGIILATAAVIGSPIAAALLIAAAAGIADLSITPAWAICHDIGGEYAGTVTGCMNTFANAGGAIAPLVMGYAVGAWASWTIPIMFTALIYVVGGLIALLINPNKRL
;
A
#
# COMPACT_ATOMS: atom_id res chain seq x y z
N MET A 1 -17.31 -27.98 24.19
CA MET A 1 -15.93 -27.94 23.67
C MET A 1 -15.55 -26.49 23.42
N THR A 2 -14.36 -26.06 23.83
CA THR A 2 -13.84 -24.73 23.52
C THR A 2 -13.50 -24.63 22.02
N PRO A 3 -13.70 -23.46 21.38
CA PRO A 3 -13.35 -23.27 19.97
C PRO A 3 -11.84 -23.46 19.74
N SER A 4 -11.48 -24.09 18.61
CA SER A 4 -10.08 -24.44 18.29
C SER A 4 -9.18 -23.26 17.91
N ARG A 5 -9.74 -22.07 17.67
CA ARG A 5 -9.01 -20.85 17.30
C ARG A 5 -8.18 -20.94 16.01
N ALA A 6 -8.48 -21.85 15.10
CA ALA A 6 -7.76 -22.04 13.85
C ALA A 6 -7.79 -20.77 12.95
N ARG A 7 -8.89 -19.99 12.99
CA ARG A 7 -8.99 -18.72 12.25
C ARG A 7 -7.89 -17.71 12.59
N PHE A 8 -7.34 -17.73 13.80
CA PHE A 8 -6.22 -16.87 14.17
C PHE A 8 -4.89 -17.31 13.55
N THR A 9 -4.76 -18.57 13.12
CA THR A 9 -3.61 -19.02 12.32
C THR A 9 -3.68 -18.44 10.91
N LEU A 10 -4.88 -18.36 10.30
CA LEU A 10 -5.07 -17.60 9.06
C LEU A 10 -4.62 -16.14 9.21
N LEU A 11 -4.97 -15.50 10.34
CA LEU A 11 -4.56 -14.12 10.62
C LEU A 11 -3.03 -13.97 10.69
N ARG A 12 -2.31 -14.95 11.26
CA ARG A 12 -0.83 -14.99 11.27
C ARG A 12 -0.25 -15.09 9.86
N PHE A 13 -0.84 -15.93 8.99
CA PHE A 13 -0.45 -16.03 7.59
C PHE A 13 -0.70 -14.70 6.85
N ALA A 14 -1.84 -14.07 7.05
CA ALA A 14 -2.18 -12.79 6.45
C ALA A 14 -1.25 -11.66 6.95
N PHE A 15 -0.91 -11.65 8.24
CA PHE A 15 0.06 -10.72 8.80
C PHE A 15 1.44 -10.90 8.15
N ALA A 16 1.95 -12.12 8.11
CA ALA A 16 3.24 -12.42 7.50
C ALA A 16 3.25 -12.06 6.00
N LEU A 17 2.20 -12.43 5.25
CA LEU A 17 2.03 -12.06 3.85
C LEU A 17 2.16 -10.55 3.65
N SER A 18 1.40 -9.78 4.41
CA SER A 18 1.36 -8.32 4.28
C SER A 18 2.69 -7.67 4.64
N ALA A 19 3.38 -8.19 5.66
CA ALA A 19 4.71 -7.70 6.02
C ALA A 19 5.75 -7.99 4.94
N ILE A 20 5.77 -9.21 4.38
CA ILE A 20 6.68 -9.63 3.30
C ILE A 20 6.40 -8.80 2.05
N THR A 21 5.13 -8.64 1.65
CA THR A 21 4.71 -7.83 0.50
C THR A 21 5.32 -6.43 0.54
N TYR A 22 5.19 -5.73 1.66
CA TYR A 22 5.73 -4.37 1.79
C TYR A 22 7.24 -4.33 1.96
N LEU A 23 7.86 -5.35 2.55
CA LEU A 23 9.31 -5.50 2.59
C LEU A 23 9.86 -5.60 1.17
N ASP A 24 9.29 -6.45 0.32
CA ASP A 24 9.72 -6.65 -1.08
C ASP A 24 9.47 -5.40 -1.95
N ARG A 25 8.40 -4.65 -1.68
CA ARG A 25 8.11 -3.37 -2.38
C ARG A 25 9.14 -2.29 -2.07
N VAL A 26 9.57 -2.19 -0.81
CA VAL A 26 10.39 -1.07 -0.32
C VAL A 26 11.89 -1.35 -0.46
N CYS A 27 12.33 -2.61 -0.47
CA CYS A 27 13.75 -2.96 -0.53
C CYS A 27 14.47 -2.37 -1.76
N ILE A 28 13.79 -2.26 -2.91
CA ILE A 28 14.37 -1.67 -4.13
C ILE A 28 14.69 -0.18 -3.96
N ALA A 29 13.90 0.57 -3.19
CA ALA A 29 14.18 1.98 -2.91
C ALA A 29 15.51 2.14 -2.15
N SER A 30 15.79 1.26 -1.21
CA SER A 30 17.06 1.23 -0.47
C SER A 30 18.25 0.80 -1.33
N ALA A 31 18.02 -0.07 -2.32
CA ALA A 31 19.02 -0.55 -3.27
C ALA A 31 19.23 0.40 -4.46
N ALA A 32 18.37 1.40 -4.66
CA ALA A 32 18.30 2.21 -5.88
C ALA A 32 19.65 2.81 -6.28
N THR A 33 20.38 3.40 -5.35
CA THR A 33 21.70 4.00 -5.65
C THR A 33 22.72 2.94 -6.09
N SER A 34 22.74 1.77 -5.45
CA SER A 34 23.65 0.67 -5.82
C SER A 34 23.32 0.10 -7.19
N ILE A 35 22.02 -0.07 -7.49
CA ILE A 35 21.52 -0.53 -8.79
C ILE A 35 21.87 0.47 -9.89
N ARG A 36 21.59 1.77 -9.65
CA ARG A 36 21.91 2.84 -10.62
C ARG A 36 23.39 2.90 -10.96
N ASN A 37 24.25 2.82 -9.96
CA ASN A 37 25.71 2.87 -10.15
C ASN A 37 26.22 1.65 -10.91
N GLU A 38 25.73 0.44 -10.62
CA GLU A 38 26.21 -0.78 -11.25
C GLU A 38 25.66 -0.97 -12.67
N LEU A 39 24.38 -0.67 -12.89
CA LEU A 39 23.74 -0.81 -14.20
C LEU A 39 23.81 0.47 -15.04
N LEU A 40 24.49 1.52 -14.56
CA LEU A 40 24.67 2.83 -15.21
C LEU A 40 23.31 3.48 -15.58
N LEU A 41 22.34 3.39 -14.68
CA LEU A 41 20.99 3.94 -14.91
C LEU A 41 20.92 5.41 -14.46
N ASP A 42 20.27 6.22 -15.28
CA ASP A 42 19.90 7.57 -14.90
C ASP A 42 18.65 7.61 -13.97
N ALA A 43 18.29 8.80 -13.51
CA ALA A 43 17.14 8.98 -12.62
C ALA A 43 15.81 8.71 -13.34
N VAL A 44 15.71 9.01 -14.63
CA VAL A 44 14.52 8.77 -15.44
C VAL A 44 14.26 7.27 -15.57
N GLN A 45 15.30 6.50 -15.91
CA GLN A 45 15.22 5.05 -16.00
C GLN A 45 14.83 4.41 -14.68
N MET A 46 15.39 4.90 -13.56
CA MET A 46 15.00 4.40 -12.24
C MET A 46 13.56 4.75 -11.89
N GLY A 47 13.07 5.91 -12.29
CA GLY A 47 11.66 6.29 -12.19
C GLY A 47 10.73 5.32 -12.93
N TRP A 48 11.10 4.91 -14.15
CA TRP A 48 10.37 3.88 -14.91
C TRP A 48 10.37 2.53 -14.20
N VAL A 49 11.49 2.13 -13.62
CA VAL A 49 11.63 0.86 -12.86
C VAL A 49 10.67 0.85 -11.66
N PHE A 50 10.57 1.94 -10.91
CA PHE A 50 9.62 2.07 -9.81
C PHE A 50 8.16 2.05 -10.30
N SER A 51 7.86 2.77 -11.36
CA SER A 51 6.50 2.89 -11.90
C SER A 51 6.00 1.62 -12.57
N ALA A 52 6.89 0.84 -13.17
CA ALA A 52 6.55 -0.43 -13.80
C ALA A 52 5.84 -1.41 -12.85
N PHE A 53 6.28 -1.46 -11.60
CA PHE A 53 5.62 -2.24 -10.57
C PHE A 53 4.18 -1.80 -10.34
N THR A 54 3.97 -0.50 -10.07
CA THR A 54 2.64 0.02 -9.70
C THR A 54 1.68 -0.04 -10.88
N LEU A 55 2.16 0.22 -12.08
CA LEU A 55 1.38 0.12 -13.31
C LEU A 55 0.90 -1.32 -13.54
N ALA A 56 1.82 -2.29 -13.45
CA ALA A 56 1.47 -3.69 -13.59
C ALA A 56 0.49 -4.14 -12.50
N TYR A 57 0.74 -3.74 -11.25
CA TYR A 57 -0.14 -4.03 -10.13
C TYR A 57 -1.56 -3.53 -10.39
N ALA A 58 -1.74 -2.27 -10.82
CA ALA A 58 -3.05 -1.69 -11.13
C ALA A 58 -3.79 -2.44 -12.26
N ILE A 59 -3.08 -2.85 -13.31
CA ILE A 59 -3.65 -3.59 -14.45
C ILE A 59 -4.13 -4.99 -14.04
N PHE A 60 -3.33 -5.70 -13.23
CA PHE A 60 -3.57 -7.11 -12.89
C PHE A 60 -4.34 -7.31 -11.58
N GLU A 61 -4.63 -6.28 -10.79
CA GLU A 61 -5.33 -6.40 -9.51
C GLU A 61 -6.76 -6.97 -9.68
N ILE A 62 -7.54 -6.43 -10.63
CA ILE A 62 -8.90 -6.89 -10.90
C ILE A 62 -8.92 -8.32 -11.46
N PRO A 63 -8.14 -8.67 -12.50
CA PRO A 63 -8.07 -10.05 -12.98
C PRO A 63 -7.64 -11.07 -11.92
N SER A 64 -6.68 -10.72 -11.08
CA SER A 64 -6.22 -11.59 -9.99
C SER A 64 -7.25 -11.74 -8.87
N GLY A 65 -8.02 -10.69 -8.57
CA GLY A 65 -9.14 -10.76 -7.63
C GLY A 65 -10.23 -11.70 -8.13
N TRP A 66 -10.65 -11.53 -9.39
CA TRP A 66 -11.63 -12.41 -10.05
C TRP A 66 -11.19 -13.89 -10.05
N LEU A 67 -9.91 -14.12 -10.27
CA LEU A 67 -9.37 -15.49 -10.24
C LEU A 67 -9.54 -16.15 -8.84
N GLY A 68 -9.41 -15.36 -7.76
CA GLY A 68 -9.70 -15.82 -6.39
C GLY A 68 -11.14 -16.24 -6.18
N ASP A 69 -12.07 -15.54 -6.86
CA ASP A 69 -13.48 -15.86 -6.81
C ASP A 69 -13.81 -17.18 -7.53
N THR A 70 -13.07 -17.52 -8.57
CA THR A 70 -13.34 -18.69 -9.41
C THR A 70 -12.64 -19.96 -8.94
N ILE A 71 -11.36 -19.91 -8.62
CA ILE A 71 -10.54 -21.10 -8.29
C ILE A 71 -10.13 -21.21 -6.83
N GLY A 72 -10.54 -20.24 -6.00
CA GLY A 72 -10.30 -20.20 -4.57
C GLY A 72 -8.97 -19.55 -4.15
N PRO A 73 -8.98 -18.89 -2.98
CA PRO A 73 -7.80 -18.14 -2.48
C PRO A 73 -6.60 -19.04 -2.17
N ARG A 74 -6.78 -20.32 -1.85
CA ARG A 74 -5.66 -21.23 -1.60
C ARG A 74 -4.72 -21.31 -2.80
N LYS A 75 -5.25 -21.60 -3.98
CA LYS A 75 -4.47 -21.73 -5.22
C LYS A 75 -3.94 -20.39 -5.69
N VAL A 76 -4.78 -19.35 -5.63
CA VAL A 76 -4.44 -18.03 -6.17
C VAL A 76 -3.35 -17.36 -5.33
N LEU A 77 -3.45 -17.34 -4.00
CA LEU A 77 -2.41 -16.77 -3.15
C LEU A 77 -1.08 -17.56 -3.25
N THR A 78 -1.13 -18.88 -3.34
CA THR A 78 0.08 -19.68 -3.59
C THR A 78 0.75 -19.26 -4.89
N ARG A 79 0.00 -19.17 -6.00
CA ARG A 79 0.52 -18.71 -7.30
C ARG A 79 1.09 -17.30 -7.21
N ILE A 80 0.35 -16.38 -6.61
CA ILE A 80 0.75 -14.98 -6.43
C ILE A 80 2.10 -14.92 -5.72
N VAL A 81 2.24 -15.58 -4.57
CA VAL A 81 3.46 -15.53 -3.76
C VAL A 81 4.63 -16.19 -4.46
N LEU A 82 4.43 -17.34 -5.09
CA LEU A 82 5.50 -18.01 -5.87
C LEU A 82 5.97 -17.13 -7.03
N TRP A 83 5.04 -16.51 -7.75
CA TRP A 83 5.34 -15.64 -8.87
C TRP A 83 6.14 -14.41 -8.43
N TRP A 84 5.63 -13.66 -7.45
CA TRP A 84 6.35 -12.47 -7.01
C TRP A 84 7.72 -12.81 -6.40
N SER A 85 7.83 -13.90 -5.64
CA SER A 85 9.10 -14.36 -5.09
C SER A 85 10.12 -14.67 -6.18
N ALA A 86 9.69 -15.34 -7.25
CA ALA A 86 10.54 -15.60 -8.41
C ALA A 86 11.04 -14.31 -9.06
N PHE A 87 10.18 -13.31 -9.23
CA PHE A 87 10.56 -12.02 -9.84
C PHE A 87 11.27 -11.07 -8.86
N THR A 88 11.07 -11.20 -7.55
CA THR A 88 11.95 -10.58 -6.55
C THR A 88 13.38 -11.12 -6.71
N MET A 89 13.56 -12.44 -6.78
CA MET A 89 14.87 -13.04 -7.00
C MET A 89 15.45 -12.69 -8.38
N ALA A 90 14.61 -12.67 -9.43
CA ALA A 90 15.02 -12.27 -10.79
C ALA A 90 15.50 -10.83 -10.85
N THR A 91 14.97 -9.93 -9.99
CA THR A 91 15.49 -8.56 -9.88
C THR A 91 16.99 -8.55 -9.55
N GLY A 92 17.47 -9.47 -8.72
CA GLY A 92 18.88 -9.67 -8.41
C GLY A 92 19.72 -10.20 -9.59
N LEU A 93 19.08 -10.70 -10.64
CA LEU A 93 19.74 -11.16 -11.88
C LEU A 93 19.75 -10.10 -12.98
N ALA A 94 19.19 -8.91 -12.76
CA ALA A 94 19.13 -7.86 -13.78
C ALA A 94 20.54 -7.44 -14.24
N TRP A 95 20.71 -7.27 -15.56
CA TRP A 95 21.97 -6.91 -16.20
C TRP A 95 21.94 -5.61 -16.99
N ASN A 96 20.75 -5.04 -17.19
CA ASN A 96 20.55 -3.73 -17.82
C ASN A 96 19.17 -3.15 -17.45
N PHE A 97 18.87 -1.95 -17.95
CA PHE A 97 17.60 -1.27 -17.73
C PHE A 97 16.38 -2.11 -18.12
N LEU A 98 16.38 -2.71 -19.30
CA LEU A 98 15.21 -3.44 -19.82
C LEU A 98 14.92 -4.71 -19.03
N SER A 99 15.95 -5.45 -18.62
CA SER A 99 15.79 -6.64 -17.78
C SER A 99 15.23 -6.26 -16.40
N LEU A 100 15.74 -5.18 -15.80
CA LEU A 100 15.25 -4.69 -14.51
C LEU A 100 13.80 -4.21 -14.61
N LEU A 101 13.48 -3.45 -15.65
CA LEU A 101 12.12 -2.96 -15.93
C LEU A 101 11.14 -4.12 -16.10
N ALA A 102 11.50 -5.12 -16.92
CA ALA A 102 10.67 -6.32 -17.14
C ALA A 102 10.44 -7.10 -15.86
N PHE A 103 11.49 -7.34 -15.06
CA PHE A 103 11.35 -8.06 -13.80
C PHE A 103 10.47 -7.29 -12.80
N ARG A 104 10.58 -5.96 -12.73
CA ARG A 104 9.72 -5.14 -11.87
C ARG A 104 8.26 -5.10 -12.34
N PHE A 105 8.02 -5.07 -13.65
CA PHE A 105 6.68 -5.19 -14.20
C PHE A 105 6.06 -6.56 -13.88
N LEU A 106 6.79 -7.64 -14.12
CA LEU A 106 6.32 -9.00 -13.82
C LEU A 106 6.16 -9.26 -12.32
N PHE A 107 7.00 -8.65 -11.49
CA PHE A 107 6.82 -8.64 -10.04
C PHE A 107 5.47 -8.01 -9.65
N GLY A 108 5.17 -6.81 -10.18
CA GLY A 108 3.90 -6.12 -9.92
C GLY A 108 2.69 -6.91 -10.40
N ALA A 109 2.75 -7.49 -11.61
CA ALA A 109 1.69 -8.35 -12.17
C ALA A 109 1.46 -9.59 -11.30
N GLY A 110 2.52 -10.17 -10.75
CA GLY A 110 2.45 -11.33 -9.87
C GLY A 110 1.87 -11.03 -8.51
N GLU A 111 2.25 -9.91 -7.91
CA GLU A 111 1.81 -9.51 -6.58
C GLU A 111 0.35 -9.00 -6.57
N ALA A 112 -0.13 -8.54 -7.72
CA ALA A 112 -1.49 -8.04 -7.87
C ALA A 112 -2.53 -9.07 -7.41
N GLY A 113 -3.52 -8.61 -6.67
CA GLY A 113 -4.57 -9.47 -6.12
C GLY A 113 -4.25 -10.14 -4.78
N ALA A 114 -3.08 -9.91 -4.17
CA ALA A 114 -2.75 -10.47 -2.85
C ALA A 114 -3.76 -10.04 -1.78
N PHE A 115 -4.06 -8.74 -1.70
CA PHE A 115 -5.00 -8.20 -0.72
C PHE A 115 -6.46 -8.59 -0.96
N PRO A 116 -7.02 -8.52 -2.20
CA PRO A 116 -8.36 -9.03 -2.48
C PRO A 116 -8.52 -10.50 -2.11
N ASN A 117 -7.56 -11.35 -2.44
CA ASN A 117 -7.63 -12.78 -2.14
C ASN A 117 -7.48 -13.08 -0.63
N THR A 118 -6.69 -12.29 0.09
CA THR A 118 -6.62 -12.37 1.56
C THR A 118 -7.94 -11.95 2.19
N SER A 119 -8.54 -10.87 1.70
CA SER A 119 -9.86 -10.41 2.12
C SER A 119 -10.94 -11.47 1.90
N ARG A 120 -10.90 -12.17 0.74
CA ARG A 120 -11.78 -13.31 0.47
C ARG A 120 -11.56 -14.45 1.47
N SER A 121 -10.30 -14.74 1.82
CA SER A 121 -10.02 -15.76 2.85
C SER A 121 -10.62 -15.36 4.20
N PHE A 122 -10.60 -14.07 4.55
CA PHE A 122 -11.25 -13.57 5.76
C PHE A 122 -12.78 -13.73 5.70
N SER A 123 -13.39 -13.46 4.55
CA SER A 123 -14.84 -13.63 4.41
C SER A 123 -15.30 -15.09 4.59
N GLN A 124 -14.43 -16.06 4.33
CA GLN A 124 -14.72 -17.48 4.48
C GLN A 124 -14.43 -18.01 5.90
N TRP A 125 -13.46 -17.42 6.61
CA TRP A 125 -12.94 -17.94 7.87
C TRP A 125 -13.29 -17.11 9.11
N PHE A 126 -13.77 -15.87 8.93
CA PHE A 126 -14.14 -14.98 10.04
C PHE A 126 -15.63 -14.63 9.99
N PRO A 127 -16.30 -14.60 11.16
CA PRO A 127 -17.64 -14.05 11.25
C PRO A 127 -17.62 -12.56 10.89
N ALA A 128 -18.75 -12.00 10.47
CA ALA A 128 -18.85 -10.65 9.93
C ALA A 128 -18.33 -9.56 10.88
N ASP A 129 -18.57 -9.71 12.18
CA ASP A 129 -18.15 -8.79 13.25
C ASP A 129 -16.63 -8.81 13.55
N GLU A 130 -15.91 -9.88 13.21
CA GLU A 130 -14.44 -9.97 13.38
C GLU A 130 -13.65 -9.58 12.12
N ARG A 131 -14.28 -9.49 10.93
CA ARG A 131 -13.58 -9.22 9.64
C ARG A 131 -12.88 -7.87 9.64
N GLY A 132 -13.50 -6.84 10.19
CA GLY A 132 -12.89 -5.50 10.29
C GLY A 132 -11.59 -5.52 11.09
N ARG A 133 -11.57 -6.25 12.22
CA ARG A 133 -10.35 -6.43 13.03
C ARG A 133 -9.26 -7.21 12.29
N ALA A 134 -9.64 -8.25 11.52
CA ALA A 134 -8.69 -9.01 10.72
C ALA A 134 -8.03 -8.14 9.64
N HIS A 135 -8.79 -7.29 8.95
CA HIS A 135 -8.25 -6.33 7.97
C HIS A 135 -7.34 -5.28 8.64
N SER A 136 -7.71 -4.76 9.81
CA SER A 136 -6.88 -3.81 10.55
C SER A 136 -5.51 -4.39 10.91
N ILE A 137 -5.46 -5.64 11.34
CA ILE A 137 -4.20 -6.34 11.65
C ILE A 137 -3.39 -6.57 10.37
N MET A 138 -4.03 -6.91 9.27
CA MET A 138 -3.39 -7.06 7.95
C MET A 138 -2.75 -5.73 7.50
N PHE A 139 -3.47 -4.61 7.58
CA PHE A 139 -2.94 -3.29 7.21
C PHE A 139 -1.85 -2.80 8.17
N MET A 140 -1.95 -3.09 9.46
CA MET A 140 -0.87 -2.82 10.41
C MET A 140 0.42 -3.56 9.99
N ALA A 141 0.32 -4.81 9.55
CA ALA A 141 1.47 -5.57 9.07
C ALA A 141 2.14 -4.96 7.83
N THR A 142 1.37 -4.34 6.92
CA THR A 142 1.94 -3.62 5.77
C THR A 142 2.82 -2.45 6.22
N ARG A 143 2.36 -1.69 7.21
CA ARG A 143 3.12 -0.55 7.74
C ARG A 143 4.40 -1.01 8.46
N LEU A 144 4.30 -2.06 9.27
CA LEU A 144 5.47 -2.63 9.94
C LEU A 144 6.48 -3.20 8.94
N GLY A 145 6.02 -3.96 7.93
CA GLY A 145 6.88 -4.48 6.86
C GLY A 145 7.59 -3.36 6.10
N GLY A 146 6.84 -2.33 5.68
CA GLY A 146 7.40 -1.17 5.00
C GLY A 146 8.42 -0.41 5.84
N ALA A 147 8.17 -0.24 7.14
CA ALA A 147 9.08 0.46 8.04
C ALA A 147 10.34 -0.35 8.37
N LEU A 148 10.24 -1.67 8.45
CA LEU A 148 11.39 -2.55 8.68
C LEU A 148 12.24 -2.75 7.42
N ALA A 149 11.67 -2.58 6.23
CA ALA A 149 12.34 -2.84 4.96
C ALA A 149 13.63 -2.01 4.75
N PRO A 150 13.69 -0.68 4.94
CA PRO A 150 14.90 0.09 4.70
C PRO A 150 16.10 -0.35 5.55
N PRO A 151 16.02 -0.48 6.89
CA PRO A 151 17.16 -0.90 7.70
C PRO A 151 17.59 -2.34 7.41
N LEU A 152 16.63 -3.26 7.18
CA LEU A 152 16.96 -4.64 6.82
C LEU A 152 17.63 -4.71 5.45
N ALA A 153 17.13 -3.97 4.46
CA ALA A 153 17.71 -3.93 3.13
C ALA A 153 19.14 -3.37 3.16
N ILE A 154 19.38 -2.23 3.82
CA ILE A 154 20.70 -1.63 3.90
C ILE A 154 21.70 -2.54 4.65
N ALA A 155 21.27 -3.14 5.77
CA ALA A 155 22.13 -4.06 6.52
C ALA A 155 22.51 -5.30 5.69
N LEU A 156 21.58 -5.81 4.88
CA LEU A 156 21.80 -6.96 4.02
C LEU A 156 22.67 -6.58 2.81
N ILE A 157 22.38 -5.46 2.16
CA ILE A 157 23.16 -4.93 1.02
C ILE A 157 24.61 -4.70 1.42
N ALA A 158 24.86 -4.18 2.62
CA ALA A 158 26.22 -3.96 3.12
C ALA A 158 27.02 -5.26 3.32
N LYS A 159 26.33 -6.38 3.62
CA LYS A 159 26.99 -7.69 3.86
C LYS A 159 27.16 -8.53 2.60
N VAL A 160 26.16 -8.58 1.74
CA VAL A 160 26.11 -9.54 0.63
C VAL A 160 25.87 -8.88 -0.74
N GLY A 161 25.79 -7.55 -0.78
CA GLY A 161 25.45 -6.80 -1.98
C GLY A 161 23.95 -6.80 -2.29
N TRP A 162 23.52 -5.91 -3.21
CA TRP A 162 22.10 -5.74 -3.53
C TRP A 162 21.51 -6.96 -4.25
N ARG A 163 22.27 -7.63 -5.11
CA ARG A 163 21.80 -8.80 -5.87
C ARG A 163 21.41 -9.95 -4.96
N ALA A 164 22.31 -10.36 -4.07
CA ALA A 164 22.03 -11.44 -3.12
C ALA A 164 20.93 -11.06 -2.12
N SER A 165 20.77 -9.78 -1.78
CA SER A 165 19.69 -9.30 -0.93
C SER A 165 18.32 -9.62 -1.54
N PHE A 166 18.15 -9.43 -2.86
CA PHE A 166 16.89 -9.78 -3.54
C PHE A 166 16.64 -11.29 -3.57
N TRP A 167 17.68 -12.12 -3.65
CA TRP A 167 17.53 -13.58 -3.54
C TRP A 167 17.07 -14.00 -2.15
N ILE A 168 17.60 -13.38 -1.11
CA ILE A 168 17.21 -13.66 0.27
C ILE A 168 15.78 -13.21 0.51
N PHE A 169 15.39 -11.99 0.12
CA PHE A 169 14.03 -11.50 0.29
C PHE A 169 13.01 -12.36 -0.47
N GLY A 170 13.26 -12.68 -1.74
CA GLY A 170 12.37 -13.52 -2.53
C GLY A 170 12.22 -14.94 -1.96
N SER A 171 13.28 -15.49 -1.33
CA SER A 171 13.21 -16.82 -0.71
C SER A 171 12.22 -16.89 0.46
N VAL A 172 12.01 -15.80 1.19
CA VAL A 172 11.07 -15.75 2.32
C VAL A 172 9.64 -16.05 1.87
N GLY A 173 9.24 -15.53 0.70
CA GLY A 173 7.92 -15.82 0.12
C GLY A 173 7.73 -17.30 -0.26
N LEU A 174 8.79 -17.98 -0.68
CA LEU A 174 8.72 -19.43 -0.98
C LEU A 174 8.36 -20.24 0.27
N PHE A 175 8.98 -19.94 1.42
CA PHE A 175 8.65 -20.59 2.69
C PHE A 175 7.21 -20.30 3.12
N TRP A 176 6.77 -19.04 2.97
CA TRP A 176 5.39 -18.68 3.25
C TRP A 176 4.41 -19.45 2.37
N SER A 177 4.68 -19.53 1.07
CA SER A 177 3.84 -20.23 0.09
C SER A 177 3.72 -21.72 0.41
N ALA A 178 4.83 -22.37 0.77
CA ALA A 178 4.84 -23.78 1.18
C ALA A 178 3.99 -24.00 2.45
N GLY A 179 4.13 -23.14 3.46
CA GLY A 179 3.33 -23.17 4.67
C GLY A 179 1.84 -22.96 4.39
N TRP A 180 1.52 -21.95 3.57
CA TRP A 180 0.15 -21.63 3.15
C TRP A 180 -0.51 -22.81 2.42
N TRP A 181 0.14 -23.35 1.40
CA TRP A 181 -0.36 -24.48 0.63
C TRP A 181 -0.63 -25.70 1.50
N LYS A 182 0.24 -25.99 2.45
CA LYS A 182 0.12 -27.13 3.36
C LYS A 182 -1.03 -26.94 4.36
N TRP A 183 -1.16 -25.73 4.91
CA TRP A 183 -2.10 -25.47 6.00
C TRP A 183 -3.48 -25.02 5.51
N PHE A 184 -3.58 -24.02 4.64
CA PHE A 184 -4.85 -23.38 4.31
C PHE A 184 -5.79 -24.28 3.50
N ARG A 185 -7.09 -24.16 3.79
CA ARG A 185 -8.19 -24.76 3.03
C ARG A 185 -9.24 -23.70 2.75
N ASP A 186 -9.80 -23.66 1.54
CA ASP A 186 -10.82 -22.69 1.17
C ASP A 186 -12.09 -22.85 2.02
N ASP A 187 -12.51 -24.11 2.29
CA ASP A 187 -13.64 -24.40 3.18
C ASP A 187 -13.14 -24.74 4.60
N PRO A 188 -13.47 -23.90 5.61
CA PRO A 188 -13.12 -24.17 7.01
C PRO A 188 -13.68 -25.52 7.53
N ALA A 189 -14.82 -25.97 7.00
CA ALA A 189 -15.42 -27.25 7.43
C ALA A 189 -14.55 -28.48 7.09
N ARG A 190 -13.68 -28.36 6.07
CA ARG A 190 -12.76 -29.40 5.64
C ARG A 190 -11.38 -29.32 6.28
N HIS A 191 -11.18 -28.35 7.20
CA HIS A 191 -9.88 -28.14 7.83
C HIS A 191 -9.74 -28.97 9.11
N PRO A 192 -8.69 -29.82 9.24
CA PRO A 192 -8.56 -30.75 10.36
C PRO A 192 -8.43 -30.09 11.73
N SER A 193 -7.99 -28.84 11.79
CA SER A 193 -7.84 -28.09 13.05
C SER A 193 -9.08 -27.28 13.43
N VAL A 194 -10.17 -27.32 12.65
CA VAL A 194 -11.42 -26.60 12.96
C VAL A 194 -12.40 -27.56 13.59
N ASN A 195 -12.75 -27.32 14.86
CA ASN A 195 -13.76 -28.11 15.56
C ASN A 195 -15.18 -27.54 15.35
N ALA A 196 -16.20 -28.32 15.71
CA ALA A 196 -17.59 -27.93 15.53
C ALA A 196 -17.97 -26.61 16.24
N ALA A 197 -17.36 -26.32 17.38
CA ALA A 197 -17.60 -25.07 18.13
C ALA A 197 -17.06 -23.84 17.37
N GLU A 198 -15.87 -23.94 16.77
CA GLU A 198 -15.31 -22.86 15.96
C GLU A 198 -16.04 -22.71 14.63
N LEU A 199 -16.42 -23.83 13.99
CA LEU A 199 -17.21 -23.81 12.75
C LEU A 199 -18.55 -23.08 12.94
N LYS A 200 -19.19 -23.28 14.09
CA LYS A 200 -20.42 -22.55 14.45
C LYS A 200 -20.19 -21.05 14.56
N ILE A 201 -19.05 -20.61 15.12
CA ILE A 201 -18.67 -19.18 15.21
C ILE A 201 -18.43 -18.62 13.80
N ILE A 202 -17.63 -19.30 12.96
CA ILE A 202 -17.31 -18.87 11.61
C ILE A 202 -18.57 -18.71 10.75
N ARG A 203 -19.53 -19.62 10.88
CA ARG A 203 -20.80 -19.62 10.13
C ARG A 203 -21.88 -18.73 10.75
N ASN A 204 -21.67 -18.16 11.93
CA ASN A 204 -22.62 -17.26 12.54
C ASN A 204 -22.73 -15.99 11.70
N ASN A 205 -23.97 -15.65 11.27
CA ASN A 205 -24.26 -14.53 10.38
C ASN A 205 -23.52 -14.55 9.02
N TRP A 206 -23.25 -15.74 8.50
CA TRP A 206 -22.68 -15.88 7.17
C TRP A 206 -23.78 -15.67 6.10
N GLU A 207 -23.86 -14.44 5.61
CA GLU A 207 -24.65 -14.14 4.41
C GLU A 207 -23.80 -14.42 3.17
N GLN A 208 -24.36 -15.16 2.22
CA GLN A 208 -23.72 -15.28 0.90
C GLN A 208 -23.63 -13.87 0.28
N PRO A 209 -22.46 -13.47 -0.24
CA PRO A 209 -22.37 -12.21 -0.98
C PRO A 209 -23.40 -12.26 -2.13
N LYS A 210 -24.42 -11.41 -2.05
CA LYS A 210 -25.34 -11.24 -3.17
C LYS A 210 -24.54 -10.60 -4.31
N SER A 211 -24.37 -11.32 -5.41
CA SER A 211 -23.81 -10.76 -6.64
C SER A 211 -24.86 -9.82 -7.22
N HIS A 212 -24.69 -8.53 -6.98
CA HIS A 212 -25.48 -7.52 -7.69
C HIS A 212 -24.73 -7.13 -8.96
N ALA A 213 -25.44 -7.11 -10.08
CA ALA A 213 -24.90 -6.53 -11.31
C ALA A 213 -24.60 -5.05 -11.05
N VAL A 214 -23.35 -4.64 -11.28
CA VAL A 214 -22.93 -3.25 -11.03
C VAL A 214 -23.59 -2.31 -12.04
N GLU A 215 -24.43 -1.41 -11.60
CA GLU A 215 -24.99 -0.36 -12.44
C GLU A 215 -23.97 0.77 -12.65
N TRP A 216 -23.07 0.60 -13.60
CA TRP A 216 -21.97 1.54 -13.88
C TRP A 216 -22.43 3.00 -14.12
N ARG A 217 -23.63 3.18 -14.65
CA ARG A 217 -24.21 4.53 -14.86
C ARG A 217 -24.41 5.29 -13.55
N ARG A 218 -24.81 4.61 -12.48
CA ARG A 218 -24.97 5.23 -11.16
C ARG A 218 -23.64 5.58 -10.52
N LEU A 219 -22.62 4.74 -10.77
CA LEU A 219 -21.28 4.96 -10.25
C LEU A 219 -20.55 6.13 -10.91
N MET A 220 -20.86 6.48 -12.17
CA MET A 220 -20.29 7.64 -12.86
C MET A 220 -20.86 8.96 -12.33
N SER A 221 -20.49 9.32 -11.10
CA SER A 221 -20.92 10.54 -10.42
C SER A 221 -19.73 11.45 -10.11
N ALA A 222 -19.98 12.76 -10.09
CA ALA A 222 -18.95 13.72 -9.65
C ALA A 222 -18.46 13.42 -8.23
N ASN A 223 -19.33 12.90 -7.37
CA ASN A 223 -19.00 12.56 -6.00
C ASN A 223 -17.92 11.44 -5.94
N LEU A 224 -18.09 10.38 -6.73
CA LEU A 224 -17.07 9.32 -6.84
C LEU A 224 -15.77 9.86 -7.45
N LEU A 225 -15.86 10.69 -8.48
CA LEU A 225 -14.67 11.30 -9.09
C LEU A 225 -13.88 12.12 -8.06
N TYR A 226 -14.53 12.91 -7.21
CA TYR A 226 -13.85 13.68 -6.17
C TYR A 226 -13.16 12.77 -5.15
N VAL A 227 -13.78 11.66 -4.73
CA VAL A 227 -13.13 10.66 -3.86
C VAL A 227 -11.91 10.07 -4.54
N CYS A 228 -12.02 9.68 -5.80
CA CYS A 228 -10.92 9.12 -6.59
C CYS A 228 -9.76 10.11 -6.74
N LEU A 229 -10.03 11.39 -7.04
CA LEU A 229 -9.00 12.42 -7.19
C LEU A 229 -8.32 12.76 -5.85
N THR A 230 -9.08 12.80 -4.77
CA THR A 230 -8.51 12.99 -3.41
C THR A 230 -7.56 11.85 -3.07
N TYR A 231 -7.93 10.62 -3.38
CA TYR A 231 -7.10 9.45 -3.05
C TYR A 231 -5.96 9.24 -4.05
N PHE A 232 -6.10 9.72 -5.29
CA PHE A 232 -4.98 9.88 -6.23
C PHE A 232 -3.89 10.77 -5.65
N ALA A 233 -4.27 11.93 -5.08
CA ALA A 233 -3.32 12.85 -4.47
C ALA A 233 -2.58 12.19 -3.30
N PHE A 234 -3.32 11.47 -2.43
CA PHE A 234 -2.72 10.69 -1.36
C PHE A 234 -1.74 9.63 -1.90
N GLY A 235 -2.15 8.84 -2.89
CA GLY A 235 -1.33 7.80 -3.52
C GLY A 235 -0.06 8.36 -4.16
N TYR A 236 -0.17 9.49 -4.85
CA TYR A 236 0.96 10.17 -5.45
C TYR A 236 2.06 10.47 -4.43
N GLY A 237 1.72 11.08 -3.30
CA GLY A 237 2.71 11.39 -2.26
C GLY A 237 3.19 10.16 -1.50
N LEU A 238 2.34 9.17 -1.24
CA LEU A 238 2.74 7.92 -0.59
C LEU A 238 3.87 7.23 -1.38
N TYR A 239 3.77 7.19 -2.71
CA TYR A 239 4.79 6.53 -3.53
C TYR A 239 6.11 7.31 -3.62
N PHE A 240 6.13 8.62 -3.38
CA PHE A 240 7.39 9.32 -3.12
C PHE A 240 8.11 8.73 -1.90
N TYR A 241 7.40 8.52 -0.79
CA TYR A 241 7.99 7.96 0.43
C TYR A 241 8.44 6.50 0.24
N LEU A 242 7.71 5.72 -0.56
CA LEU A 242 8.02 4.31 -0.79
C LEU A 242 9.16 4.09 -1.80
N THR A 243 9.46 5.05 -2.67
CA THR A 243 10.38 4.84 -3.80
C THR A 243 11.63 5.72 -3.73
N TRP A 244 11.47 7.03 -3.63
CA TRP A 244 12.57 7.98 -3.75
C TRP A 244 13.13 8.51 -2.44
N LEU A 245 12.44 8.30 -1.32
CA LEU A 245 12.82 8.89 -0.04
C LEU A 245 14.24 8.52 0.44
N PRO A 246 14.68 7.24 0.40
CA PRO A 246 16.05 6.90 0.77
C PRO A 246 17.09 7.56 -0.12
N THR A 247 16.82 7.66 -1.43
CA THR A 247 17.68 8.33 -2.41
C THR A 247 17.73 9.84 -2.15
N TYR A 248 16.59 10.48 -1.90
CA TYR A 248 16.49 11.87 -1.52
C TYR A 248 17.33 12.20 -0.28
N PHE A 249 17.22 11.43 0.78
CA PHE A 249 18.00 11.64 2.00
C PHE A 249 19.50 11.51 1.75
N ARG A 250 19.93 10.59 0.88
CA ARG A 250 21.34 10.40 0.54
C ARG A 250 21.87 11.48 -0.40
N GLU A 251 21.21 11.68 -1.54
CA GLU A 251 21.72 12.51 -2.64
C GLU A 251 21.42 14.00 -2.43
N ALA A 252 20.24 14.35 -1.89
CA ALA A 252 19.85 15.76 -1.71
C ALA A 252 20.22 16.32 -0.33
N ARG A 253 20.21 15.47 0.71
CA ARG A 253 20.40 15.91 2.10
C ARG A 253 21.72 15.43 2.72
N GLY A 254 22.51 14.61 2.01
CA GLY A 254 23.85 14.19 2.42
C GLY A 254 23.90 13.21 3.59
N PHE A 255 22.79 12.53 3.91
CA PHE A 255 22.79 11.51 4.95
C PHE A 255 23.53 10.25 4.52
N SER A 256 24.17 9.58 5.48
CA SER A 256 24.72 8.23 5.25
C SER A 256 23.60 7.24 4.88
N ALA A 257 23.97 6.12 4.25
CA ALA A 257 23.00 5.09 3.88
C ALA A 257 22.21 4.56 5.09
N SER A 258 22.86 4.38 6.23
CA SER A 258 22.23 3.95 7.48
C SER A 258 21.27 5.02 8.03
N ALA A 259 21.69 6.28 8.08
CA ALA A 259 20.84 7.37 8.56
C ALA A 259 19.61 7.57 7.66
N ALA A 260 19.79 7.57 6.33
CA ALA A 260 18.69 7.65 5.36
C ALA A 260 17.69 6.50 5.52
N SER A 261 18.17 5.30 5.81
CA SER A 261 17.36 4.11 6.06
C SER A 261 16.50 4.26 7.32
N TYR A 262 17.10 4.62 8.46
CA TYR A 262 16.34 4.83 9.72
C TYR A 262 15.36 5.99 9.62
N LEU A 263 15.72 7.09 8.96
CA LEU A 263 14.82 8.21 8.71
C LEU A 263 13.64 7.80 7.82
N SER A 264 13.89 7.01 6.77
CA SER A 264 12.81 6.48 5.92
C SER A 264 11.86 5.57 6.69
N SER A 265 12.40 4.74 7.59
CA SER A 265 11.58 3.92 8.51
C SER A 265 10.74 4.79 9.44
N ALA A 266 11.32 5.84 10.01
CA ALA A 266 10.60 6.76 10.91
C ALA A 266 9.44 7.46 10.18
N VAL A 267 9.66 7.86 8.91
CA VAL A 267 8.59 8.43 8.06
C VAL A 267 7.45 7.43 7.86
N LEU A 268 7.74 6.17 7.54
CA LEU A 268 6.71 5.15 7.34
C LEU A 268 5.99 4.77 8.66
N LEU A 269 6.71 4.78 9.79
CA LEU A 269 6.14 4.54 11.12
C LEU A 269 5.24 5.69 11.57
N SER A 270 5.58 6.93 11.24
CA SER A 270 4.72 8.09 11.57
C SER A 270 3.34 7.94 10.91
N GLY A 271 3.29 7.44 9.67
CA GLY A 271 2.05 7.11 8.97
C GLY A 271 1.25 6.01 9.65
N ALA A 272 1.92 4.96 10.16
CA ALA A 272 1.24 3.89 10.89
C ALA A 272 0.54 4.39 12.16
N ALA A 273 1.22 5.22 12.95
CA ALA A 273 0.66 5.84 14.15
C ALA A 273 -0.50 6.79 13.81
N ALA A 274 -0.31 7.61 12.76
CA ALA A 274 -1.30 8.60 12.35
C ALA A 274 -2.59 7.97 11.80
N SER A 275 -2.52 6.86 11.08
CA SER A 275 -3.73 6.21 10.57
C SER A 275 -4.66 5.71 11.69
N LEU A 276 -4.12 5.30 12.83
CA LEU A 276 -4.92 4.97 14.03
C LEU A 276 -5.60 6.22 14.62
N VAL A 277 -4.83 7.31 14.76
CA VAL A 277 -5.35 8.59 15.26
C VAL A 277 -6.41 9.16 14.31
N GLY A 278 -6.20 9.04 12.99
CA GLY A 278 -7.13 9.48 11.96
C GLY A 278 -8.51 8.83 12.07
N GLY A 279 -8.56 7.54 12.40
CA GLY A 279 -9.82 6.83 12.67
C GLY A 279 -10.58 7.41 13.86
N LEU A 280 -9.90 7.54 15.00
CA LEU A 280 -10.49 8.10 16.22
C LEU A 280 -10.97 9.55 16.01
N TRP A 281 -10.16 10.36 15.35
CA TRP A 281 -10.48 11.76 15.06
C TRP A 281 -11.68 11.88 14.14
N THR A 282 -11.69 11.12 13.04
CA THR A 282 -12.80 11.05 12.09
C THR A 282 -14.11 10.65 12.76
N ASP A 283 -14.12 9.63 13.62
CA ASP A 283 -15.31 9.15 14.30
C ASP A 283 -15.81 10.15 15.34
N HIS A 284 -14.91 10.75 16.11
CA HIS A 284 -15.25 11.78 17.09
C HIS A 284 -15.90 13.02 16.41
N TRP A 285 -15.28 13.51 15.33
CA TRP A 285 -15.80 14.68 14.61
C TRP A 285 -17.08 14.39 13.83
N SER A 286 -17.23 13.17 13.28
CA SER A 286 -18.47 12.76 12.63
C SER A 286 -19.65 12.74 13.59
N LYS A 287 -19.44 12.29 14.83
CA LYS A 287 -20.47 12.30 15.90
C LYS A 287 -20.81 13.73 16.35
N LYS A 288 -19.81 14.61 16.44
CA LYS A 288 -20.00 15.97 17.00
C LYS A 288 -20.47 16.99 15.97
N TYR A 289 -19.96 16.92 14.73
CA TYR A 289 -20.16 17.95 13.70
C TYR A 289 -20.79 17.42 12.40
N GLY A 290 -21.21 16.16 12.38
CA GLY A 290 -21.81 15.49 11.22
C GLY A 290 -20.81 14.85 10.27
N LEU A 291 -21.30 13.96 9.40
CA LEU A 291 -20.47 13.12 8.52
C LEU A 291 -19.57 13.94 7.60
N ARG A 292 -20.07 15.02 7.01
CA ARG A 292 -19.28 15.85 6.07
C ARG A 292 -18.04 16.44 6.74
N THR A 293 -18.20 17.02 7.92
CA THR A 293 -17.08 17.60 8.68
C THR A 293 -16.11 16.52 9.17
N GLY A 294 -16.63 15.41 9.72
CA GLY A 294 -15.81 14.34 10.25
C GLY A 294 -15.10 13.50 9.19
N ARG A 295 -15.67 13.36 7.99
CA ARG A 295 -15.05 12.61 6.88
C ARG A 295 -14.25 13.54 5.97
N CYS A 296 -14.96 14.45 5.27
CA CYS A 296 -14.34 15.31 4.26
C CYS A 296 -13.46 16.39 4.88
N GLY A 297 -13.86 16.97 6.02
CA GLY A 297 -13.07 17.98 6.73
C GLY A 297 -11.74 17.42 7.25
N VAL A 298 -11.74 16.22 7.84
CA VAL A 298 -10.50 15.57 8.32
C VAL A 298 -9.59 15.23 7.12
N ALA A 299 -10.11 14.64 6.04
CA ALA A 299 -9.32 14.34 4.85
C ALA A 299 -8.72 15.63 4.23
N ALA A 300 -9.51 16.69 4.12
CA ALA A 300 -9.09 17.97 3.55
C ALA A 300 -7.99 18.63 4.38
N THR A 301 -8.22 18.79 5.69
CA THR A 301 -7.25 19.45 6.59
C THR A 301 -5.96 18.67 6.67
N SER A 302 -6.02 17.33 6.68
CA SER A 302 -4.83 16.47 6.70
C SER A 302 -3.99 16.64 5.43
N LEU A 303 -4.59 16.57 4.25
CA LEU A 303 -3.85 16.70 2.98
C LEU A 303 -3.32 18.13 2.79
N VAL A 304 -4.11 19.16 3.08
CA VAL A 304 -3.65 20.57 2.96
C VAL A 304 -2.50 20.84 3.92
N ALA A 305 -2.62 20.47 5.20
CA ALA A 305 -1.55 20.65 6.18
C ALA A 305 -0.30 19.86 5.78
N SER A 306 -0.45 18.63 5.34
CA SER A 306 0.67 17.82 4.84
C SER A 306 1.37 18.50 3.65
N GLY A 307 0.61 19.05 2.69
CA GLY A 307 1.17 19.76 1.55
C GLY A 307 1.98 20.99 1.97
N ILE A 308 1.45 21.80 2.88
CA ILE A 308 2.16 23.00 3.40
C ILE A 308 3.46 22.58 4.11
N ILE A 309 3.41 21.58 4.97
CA ILE A 309 4.59 21.09 5.70
C ILE A 309 5.62 20.51 4.72
N LEU A 310 5.17 19.75 3.71
CA LEU A 310 6.07 19.20 2.70
C LEU A 310 6.72 20.27 1.84
N ALA A 311 5.99 21.32 1.47
CA ALA A 311 6.54 22.48 0.77
C ALA A 311 7.63 23.19 1.62
N THR A 312 7.38 23.34 2.92
CA THR A 312 8.37 23.89 3.86
C THR A 312 9.62 23.00 3.94
N ALA A 313 9.42 21.68 4.00
CA ALA A 313 10.53 20.71 4.02
C ALA A 313 11.39 20.76 2.76
N ALA A 314 10.81 21.10 1.61
CA ALA A 314 11.53 21.20 0.32
C ALA A 314 12.54 22.36 0.30
N VAL A 315 12.24 23.47 0.97
CA VAL A 315 13.05 24.70 0.92
C VAL A 315 13.95 24.92 2.15
N ILE A 316 13.69 24.21 3.26
CA ILE A 316 14.49 24.37 4.47
C ILE A 316 15.92 23.87 4.28
N GLY A 317 16.92 24.67 4.70
CA GLY A 317 18.34 24.34 4.55
C GLY A 317 18.83 23.20 5.47
N SER A 318 18.24 23.07 6.66
CA SER A 318 18.66 22.06 7.64
C SER A 318 18.22 20.63 7.23
N PRO A 319 19.15 19.68 7.02
CA PRO A 319 18.80 18.29 6.65
C PRO A 319 17.91 17.60 7.71
N ILE A 320 18.22 17.80 8.99
CA ILE A 320 17.46 17.18 10.09
C ILE A 320 16.05 17.77 10.16
N ALA A 321 15.91 19.10 10.06
CA ALA A 321 14.60 19.72 10.06
C ALA A 321 13.76 19.28 8.86
N ALA A 322 14.38 19.15 7.67
CA ALA A 322 13.70 18.61 6.50
C ALA A 322 13.19 17.18 6.73
N ALA A 323 14.01 16.30 7.32
CA ALA A 323 13.62 14.93 7.62
C ALA A 323 12.45 14.85 8.62
N LEU A 324 12.48 15.68 9.67
CA LEU A 324 11.40 15.76 10.66
C LEU A 324 10.09 16.29 10.05
N LEU A 325 10.19 17.32 9.20
CA LEU A 325 9.03 17.87 8.50
C LEU A 325 8.44 16.86 7.50
N ILE A 326 9.28 16.10 6.79
CA ILE A 326 8.82 15.04 5.90
C ILE A 326 8.09 13.94 6.70
N ALA A 327 8.63 13.54 7.85
CA ALA A 327 7.97 12.56 8.72
C ALA A 327 6.62 13.09 9.24
N ALA A 328 6.55 14.35 9.62
CA ALA A 328 5.30 14.98 10.03
C ALA A 328 4.30 15.07 8.86
N ALA A 329 4.75 15.48 7.66
CA ALA A 329 3.91 15.55 6.47
C ALA A 329 3.33 14.18 6.10
N ALA A 330 4.16 13.13 6.10
CA ALA A 330 3.71 11.77 5.80
C ALA A 330 2.69 11.27 6.83
N GLY A 331 2.97 11.45 8.13
CA GLY A 331 2.03 11.10 9.19
C GLY A 331 0.70 11.85 9.06
N ILE A 332 0.74 13.15 8.84
CA ILE A 332 -0.47 13.98 8.69
C ILE A 332 -1.27 13.58 7.44
N ALA A 333 -0.60 13.25 6.31
CA ALA A 333 -1.29 12.75 5.12
C ALA A 333 -2.02 11.43 5.40
N ASP A 334 -1.41 10.53 6.16
CA ASP A 334 -1.98 9.21 6.51
C ASP A 334 -3.24 9.31 7.40
N LEU A 335 -3.47 10.44 8.11
CA LEU A 335 -4.74 10.71 8.80
C LEU A 335 -5.93 10.72 7.82
N SER A 336 -5.70 11.00 6.53
CA SER A 336 -6.75 11.04 5.49
C SER A 336 -7.20 9.66 5.02
N ILE A 337 -6.47 8.58 5.32
CA ILE A 337 -6.77 7.23 4.84
C ILE A 337 -8.12 6.75 5.37
N THR A 338 -8.27 6.75 6.69
CA THR A 338 -9.47 6.21 7.34
C THR A 338 -10.75 6.92 6.89
N PRO A 339 -10.81 8.28 6.86
CA PRO A 339 -12.00 8.97 6.34
C PRO A 339 -12.26 8.66 4.86
N ALA A 340 -11.25 8.53 4.00
CA ALA A 340 -11.45 8.20 2.60
C ALA A 340 -12.12 6.83 2.41
N TRP A 341 -11.65 5.81 3.13
CA TRP A 341 -12.28 4.48 3.13
C TRP A 341 -13.70 4.52 3.68
N ALA A 342 -13.93 5.27 4.75
CA ALA A 342 -15.26 5.42 5.34
C ALA A 342 -16.24 6.11 4.38
N ILE A 343 -15.80 7.15 3.65
CA ILE A 343 -16.61 7.81 2.61
C ILE A 343 -17.06 6.80 1.55
N CYS A 344 -16.19 5.87 1.12
CA CYS A 344 -16.56 4.84 0.16
C CYS A 344 -17.72 3.97 0.65
N HIS A 345 -17.76 3.63 1.93
CA HIS A 345 -18.88 2.91 2.53
C HIS A 345 -20.14 3.79 2.65
N ASP A 346 -19.97 5.06 3.05
CA ASP A 346 -21.09 5.99 3.23
C ASP A 346 -21.83 6.26 1.91
N ILE A 347 -21.09 6.49 0.79
CA ILE A 347 -21.67 6.79 -0.52
C ILE A 347 -21.99 5.54 -1.34
N GLY A 348 -21.23 4.46 -1.17
CA GLY A 348 -21.31 3.27 -2.01
C GLY A 348 -22.47 2.33 -1.65
N GLY A 349 -22.90 2.29 -0.38
CA GLY A 349 -23.96 1.38 0.06
C GLY A 349 -23.71 -0.06 -0.38
N GLU A 350 -24.58 -0.59 -1.22
CA GLU A 350 -24.46 -1.95 -1.80
C GLU A 350 -23.24 -2.10 -2.74
N TYR A 351 -22.77 -1.00 -3.34
CA TYR A 351 -21.61 -0.94 -4.24
C TYR A 351 -20.32 -0.49 -3.54
N ALA A 352 -20.27 -0.48 -2.20
CA ALA A 352 -19.12 0.02 -1.44
C ALA A 352 -17.79 -0.64 -1.88
N GLY A 353 -17.79 -1.93 -2.20
CA GLY A 353 -16.62 -2.64 -2.71
C GLY A 353 -16.12 -2.09 -4.05
N THR A 354 -17.04 -1.83 -4.99
CA THR A 354 -16.71 -1.25 -6.31
C THR A 354 -16.20 0.18 -6.17
N VAL A 355 -16.84 0.99 -5.34
CA VAL A 355 -16.44 2.37 -5.03
C VAL A 355 -15.02 2.40 -4.44
N THR A 356 -14.75 1.52 -3.49
CA THR A 356 -13.42 1.38 -2.88
C THR A 356 -12.38 0.92 -3.91
N GLY A 357 -12.75 0.00 -4.79
CA GLY A 357 -11.89 -0.46 -5.89
C GLY A 357 -11.53 0.69 -6.84
N CYS A 358 -12.52 1.49 -7.27
CA CYS A 358 -12.27 2.68 -8.10
C CYS A 358 -11.32 3.67 -7.39
N MET A 359 -11.58 3.99 -6.13
CA MET A 359 -10.73 4.86 -5.33
C MET A 359 -9.29 4.33 -5.27
N ASN A 360 -9.10 3.04 -5.00
CA ASN A 360 -7.77 2.43 -4.89
C ASN A 360 -7.02 2.40 -6.23
N THR A 361 -7.74 2.18 -7.35
CA THR A 361 -7.16 2.27 -8.70
C THR A 361 -6.59 3.65 -8.97
N PHE A 362 -7.28 4.73 -8.58
CA PHE A 362 -6.77 6.09 -8.73
C PHE A 362 -5.54 6.36 -7.83
N ALA A 363 -5.49 5.82 -6.62
CA ALA A 363 -4.29 5.91 -5.79
C ALA A 363 -3.09 5.20 -6.44
N ASN A 364 -3.30 4.02 -7.02
CA ASN A 364 -2.26 3.29 -7.75
C ASN A 364 -1.83 4.04 -9.04
N ALA A 365 -2.76 4.73 -9.72
CA ALA A 365 -2.42 5.61 -10.84
C ALA A 365 -1.52 6.77 -10.40
N GLY A 366 -1.84 7.43 -9.27
CA GLY A 366 -0.95 8.43 -8.66
C GLY A 366 0.42 7.84 -8.32
N GLY A 367 0.41 6.63 -7.76
CA GLY A 367 1.63 5.88 -7.43
C GLY A 367 2.46 5.45 -8.62
N ALA A 368 1.86 5.26 -9.79
CA ALA A 368 2.59 4.99 -11.04
C ALA A 368 3.20 6.26 -11.64
N ILE A 369 2.51 7.40 -11.51
CA ILE A 369 2.95 8.68 -12.08
C ILE A 369 4.05 9.33 -11.21
N ALA A 370 3.93 9.26 -9.89
CA ALA A 370 4.85 9.96 -8.97
C ALA A 370 6.33 9.62 -9.19
N PRO A 371 6.75 8.34 -9.25
CA PRO A 371 8.17 8.02 -9.45
C PRO A 371 8.71 8.49 -10.81
N LEU A 372 7.87 8.52 -11.85
CA LEU A 372 8.25 9.05 -13.16
C LEU A 372 8.51 10.55 -13.10
N VAL A 373 7.56 11.31 -12.56
CA VAL A 373 7.70 12.78 -12.43
C VAL A 373 8.94 13.14 -11.61
N MET A 374 9.20 12.39 -10.50
CA MET A 374 10.40 12.55 -9.71
C MET A 374 11.67 12.26 -10.53
N GLY A 375 11.71 11.12 -11.22
CA GLY A 375 12.85 10.73 -12.05
C GLY A 375 13.16 11.75 -13.13
N TYR A 376 12.14 12.24 -13.84
CA TYR A 376 12.31 13.28 -14.86
C TYR A 376 12.77 14.60 -14.26
N ALA A 377 12.19 15.05 -13.15
CA ALA A 377 12.57 16.31 -12.50
C ALA A 377 14.01 16.27 -12.00
N VAL A 378 14.42 15.19 -11.36
CA VAL A 378 15.80 15.02 -10.88
C VAL A 378 16.77 14.87 -12.05
N GLY A 379 16.43 14.13 -13.09
CA GLY A 379 17.28 13.90 -14.26
C GLY A 379 17.44 15.16 -15.14
N ALA A 380 16.35 15.87 -15.44
CA ALA A 380 16.35 17.02 -16.34
C ALA A 380 16.79 18.33 -15.68
N TRP A 381 16.45 18.52 -14.42
CA TRP A 381 16.67 19.81 -13.72
C TRP A 381 17.66 19.72 -12.56
N ALA A 382 18.21 18.54 -12.29
CA ALA A 382 19.11 18.28 -11.15
C ALA A 382 18.53 18.83 -9.82
N SER A 383 17.21 18.85 -9.69
CA SER A 383 16.50 19.49 -8.57
C SER A 383 15.56 18.50 -7.88
N TRP A 384 15.72 18.36 -6.58
CA TRP A 384 14.80 17.63 -5.71
C TRP A 384 13.67 18.53 -5.20
N THR A 385 13.88 19.84 -5.15
CA THR A 385 12.89 20.78 -4.65
C THR A 385 11.63 20.83 -5.52
N ILE A 386 11.80 20.88 -6.85
CA ILE A 386 10.68 21.00 -7.79
C ILE A 386 9.67 19.84 -7.65
N PRO A 387 10.07 18.55 -7.72
CA PRO A 387 9.11 17.46 -7.63
C PRO A 387 8.48 17.33 -6.23
N ILE A 388 9.18 17.71 -5.16
CA ILE A 388 8.62 17.74 -3.81
C ILE A 388 7.57 18.85 -3.69
N MET A 389 7.84 20.05 -4.25
CA MET A 389 6.86 21.14 -4.31
C MET A 389 5.63 20.75 -5.14
N PHE A 390 5.83 20.02 -6.23
CA PHE A 390 4.73 19.50 -7.03
C PHE A 390 3.89 18.48 -6.26
N THR A 391 4.52 17.60 -5.48
CA THR A 391 3.83 16.67 -4.58
C THR A 391 3.03 17.43 -3.52
N ALA A 392 3.63 18.50 -2.95
CA ALA A 392 2.95 19.35 -1.99
C ALA A 392 1.71 20.04 -2.59
N LEU A 393 1.82 20.54 -3.82
CA LEU A 393 0.69 21.13 -4.55
C LEU A 393 -0.42 20.10 -4.80
N ILE A 394 -0.06 18.89 -5.22
CA ILE A 394 -1.04 17.80 -5.41
C ILE A 394 -1.77 17.48 -4.11
N TYR A 395 -1.09 17.45 -2.97
CA TYR A 395 -1.72 17.25 -1.67
C TYR A 395 -2.70 18.37 -1.33
N VAL A 396 -2.33 19.64 -1.53
CA VAL A 396 -3.21 20.79 -1.30
C VAL A 396 -4.45 20.71 -2.20
N VAL A 397 -4.27 20.48 -3.49
CA VAL A 397 -5.37 20.35 -4.45
C VAL A 397 -6.28 19.18 -4.10
N GLY A 398 -5.72 18.01 -3.77
CA GLY A 398 -6.48 16.84 -3.34
C GLY A 398 -7.28 17.09 -2.06
N GLY A 399 -6.70 17.83 -1.12
CA GLY A 399 -7.39 18.25 0.11
C GLY A 399 -8.54 19.23 -0.17
N LEU A 400 -8.37 20.19 -1.09
CA LEU A 400 -9.44 21.09 -1.50
C LEU A 400 -10.57 20.34 -2.23
N ILE A 401 -10.23 19.37 -3.08
CA ILE A 401 -11.21 18.50 -3.75
C ILE A 401 -12.01 17.69 -2.72
N ALA A 402 -11.40 17.24 -1.63
CA ALA A 402 -12.09 16.50 -0.58
C ALA A 402 -13.29 17.29 0.02
N LEU A 403 -13.25 18.62 0.04
CA LEU A 403 -14.36 19.46 0.50
C LEU A 403 -15.58 19.44 -0.43
N LEU A 404 -15.40 19.05 -1.71
CA LEU A 404 -16.48 18.93 -2.69
C LEU A 404 -17.26 17.63 -2.53
N ILE A 405 -16.74 16.67 -1.78
CA ILE A 405 -17.39 15.37 -1.54
C ILE A 405 -18.60 15.57 -0.63
N ASN A 406 -19.69 14.90 -0.98
CA ASN A 406 -20.90 14.83 -0.15
C ASN A 406 -21.13 13.39 0.33
N PRO A 407 -20.73 13.04 1.57
CA PRO A 407 -20.86 11.68 2.11
C PRO A 407 -22.32 11.28 2.40
N ASN A 408 -23.24 12.24 2.43
CA ASN A 408 -24.67 11.99 2.65
C ASN A 408 -25.42 11.59 1.36
N LYS A 409 -24.79 11.78 0.18
CA LYS A 409 -25.40 11.44 -1.11
C LYS A 409 -24.90 10.05 -1.55
N ARG A 410 -25.75 9.03 -1.41
CA ARG A 410 -25.49 7.68 -1.92
C ARG A 410 -25.53 7.66 -3.45
N LEU A 411 -24.75 6.74 -4.02
CA LEU A 411 -24.65 6.49 -5.47
C LEU A 411 -25.81 5.64 -5.97
#